data_3254dcf83e6b194ae9fdb7f346b96e8d
#
_entry.id   3254dcf83e6b194ae9fdb7f346b96e8d
#
_cell.length_a   1.000
_cell.length_b   1.000
_cell.length_c   1.000
_cell.angle_alpha   90.00
_cell.angle_beta   90.00
_cell.angle_gamma   90.00
#
_symmetry.space_group_name_H-M   'P 1'
#
loop_
_entity.id
_entity.type
_entity.pdbx_description
1 polymer ?
#
loop_
_entity_poly.entity_id
_entity_poly.type
_entity_poly.pdbx_seq_one_letter_code
_entity_poly.pdbx_strand_id
1 'polypeptide(L)'
;LNGLGTMKEDKLPHHEGLPGYQGYLNDSTVTVAELLRDVGYQTYMSGKWHLGMEEEQNYPSAKGFSNTFALPNGRANHFNDLGTNANVPKASYTENGMPVERPEGYSSDLFTDKLLGMIQGGDKQSPFFAYLSFTAPHWPVQAPQDAISKYEEAYAEGWDAVRSKRFERMKSAGLVPQELDLPARSIDVPAWDTLSEREQENEARKMAVYAAMVDNLDANIGRVMQYLKSQGKLDNTVIVFMSDNGADPYDR
;
A
#
# COMPACT_ATOMS: atom_id res chain seq x y z
N LEU A 1 5.51 -16.64 12.08
CA LEU A 1 6.47 -16.09 11.14
C LEU A 1 6.08 -16.33 9.68
N ASN A 2 4.91 -15.83 9.28
CA ASN A 2 4.41 -15.98 7.92
C ASN A 2 4.75 -14.78 7.01
N GLY A 3 5.78 -14.02 7.32
CA GLY A 3 6.28 -12.97 6.43
C GLY A 3 6.73 -13.47 5.05
N LEU A 4 6.88 -14.77 4.90
CA LEU A 4 7.18 -15.45 3.64
C LEU A 4 5.94 -16.09 3.00
N GLY A 5 4.80 -16.07 3.66
CA GLY A 5 3.57 -16.77 3.25
C GLY A 5 2.94 -16.29 1.94
N THR A 6 3.41 -15.18 1.39
CA THR A 6 2.98 -14.68 0.08
C THR A 6 3.80 -15.25 -1.09
N MET A 7 4.88 -15.97 -0.80
CA MET A 7 5.66 -16.65 -1.82
C MET A 7 5.09 -18.03 -2.09
N LYS A 8 4.62 -18.27 -3.31
CA LYS A 8 4.21 -19.59 -3.74
C LYS A 8 5.42 -20.50 -3.92
N GLU A 9 5.25 -21.78 -3.61
CA GLU A 9 6.25 -22.83 -3.76
C GLU A 9 6.86 -22.87 -5.18
N ASP A 10 6.05 -22.64 -6.19
CA ASP A 10 6.44 -22.63 -7.61
C ASP A 10 7.48 -21.56 -7.98
N LYS A 11 7.61 -20.51 -7.15
CA LYS A 11 8.62 -19.46 -7.36
C LYS A 11 9.97 -19.74 -6.69
N LEU A 12 9.99 -20.65 -5.73
CA LEU A 12 11.16 -21.01 -4.96
C LEU A 12 11.23 -22.55 -4.79
N PRO A 13 11.61 -23.28 -5.82
CA PRO A 13 11.55 -24.77 -5.85
C PRO A 13 12.31 -25.46 -4.72
N HIS A 14 13.25 -24.76 -4.08
CA HIS A 14 13.99 -25.31 -2.91
C HIS A 14 13.19 -25.21 -1.60
N HIS A 15 12.02 -24.59 -1.61
CA HIS A 15 11.19 -24.38 -0.45
C HIS A 15 9.86 -25.14 -0.54
N GLU A 16 9.70 -25.99 -1.54
CA GLU A 16 8.52 -26.84 -1.72
C GLU A 16 8.25 -27.65 -0.45
N GLY A 17 7.01 -27.58 0.03
CA GLY A 17 6.58 -28.27 1.25
C GLY A 17 7.07 -27.65 2.57
N LEU A 18 7.84 -26.56 2.55
CA LEU A 18 8.26 -25.89 3.78
C LEU A 18 7.16 -24.98 4.35
N PRO A 19 6.99 -24.97 5.69
CA PRO A 19 6.06 -24.04 6.34
C PRO A 19 6.38 -22.59 6.02
N GLY A 20 5.34 -21.78 5.73
CA GLY A 20 5.48 -20.36 5.43
C GLY A 20 5.66 -20.02 3.95
N TYR A 21 5.69 -21.03 3.05
CA TYR A 21 5.80 -20.83 1.59
C TYR A 21 4.52 -21.23 0.84
N GLN A 22 3.41 -21.46 1.54
CA GLN A 22 2.13 -21.86 0.92
C GLN A 22 1.43 -20.72 0.15
N GLY A 23 1.87 -19.47 0.32
CA GLY A 23 1.25 -18.32 -0.32
C GLY A 23 -0.01 -17.80 0.41
N TYR A 24 -0.29 -18.28 1.62
CA TYR A 24 -1.41 -17.87 2.45
C TYR A 24 -1.11 -18.01 3.95
N LEU A 25 -1.95 -17.38 4.80
CA LEU A 25 -1.90 -17.57 6.25
C LEU A 25 -2.55 -18.92 6.61
N ASN A 26 -1.73 -19.86 7.07
CA ASN A 26 -2.20 -21.17 7.49
C ASN A 26 -2.82 -21.15 8.91
N ASP A 27 -3.43 -22.25 9.31
CA ASP A 27 -4.16 -22.38 10.59
C ASP A 27 -3.26 -22.37 11.85
N SER A 28 -1.94 -22.38 11.67
CA SER A 28 -0.98 -22.19 12.77
C SER A 28 -0.75 -20.72 13.13
N THR A 29 -1.40 -19.80 12.41
CA THR A 29 -1.26 -18.36 12.59
C THR A 29 -2.62 -17.77 13.00
N VAL A 30 -2.65 -17.09 14.12
CA VAL A 30 -3.79 -16.26 14.52
C VAL A 30 -3.50 -14.81 14.15
N THR A 31 -4.47 -14.12 13.57
CA THR A 31 -4.34 -12.71 13.22
C THR A 31 -4.70 -11.80 14.39
N VAL A 32 -4.21 -10.57 14.37
CA VAL A 32 -4.63 -9.55 15.35
C VAL A 32 -6.13 -9.26 15.24
N ALA A 33 -6.70 -9.37 14.05
CA ALA A 33 -8.13 -9.18 13.82
C ALA A 33 -8.97 -10.26 14.52
N GLU A 34 -8.55 -11.53 14.47
CA GLU A 34 -9.20 -12.62 15.21
C GLU A 34 -9.16 -12.38 16.73
N LEU A 35 -7.98 -12.04 17.27
CA LEU A 35 -7.82 -11.78 18.71
C LEU A 35 -8.70 -10.61 19.17
N LEU A 36 -8.75 -9.53 18.40
CA LEU A 36 -9.54 -8.35 18.77
C LEU A 36 -11.06 -8.60 18.61
N ARG A 37 -11.47 -9.31 17.55
CA ARG A 37 -12.86 -9.72 17.39
C ARG A 37 -13.34 -10.58 18.57
N ASP A 38 -12.53 -11.52 19.02
CA ASP A 38 -12.87 -12.44 20.11
C ASP A 38 -13.06 -11.73 21.46
N VAL A 39 -12.51 -10.52 21.60
CA VAL A 39 -12.73 -9.65 22.78
C VAL A 39 -13.72 -8.50 22.51
N GLY A 40 -14.51 -8.59 21.44
CA GLY A 40 -15.64 -7.71 21.17
C GLY A 40 -15.35 -6.47 20.31
N TYR A 41 -14.20 -6.39 19.67
CA TYR A 41 -13.95 -5.34 18.68
C TYR A 41 -14.71 -5.63 17.39
N GLN A 42 -15.22 -4.59 16.74
CA GLN A 42 -15.58 -4.63 15.34
C GLN A 42 -14.30 -4.56 14.50
N THR A 43 -14.18 -5.39 13.49
CA THR A 43 -12.94 -5.53 12.73
C THR A 43 -13.19 -5.22 11.26
N TYR A 44 -12.50 -4.24 10.72
CA TYR A 44 -12.68 -3.71 9.37
C TYR A 44 -11.40 -3.81 8.56
N MET A 45 -11.51 -4.19 7.29
CA MET A 45 -10.38 -4.20 6.36
C MET A 45 -10.78 -3.62 5.02
N SER A 46 -9.97 -2.69 4.49
CA SER A 46 -10.13 -2.19 3.14
C SER A 46 -8.79 -2.06 2.43
N GLY A 47 -8.66 -2.66 1.24
CA GLY A 47 -7.49 -2.55 0.39
C GLY A 47 -6.79 -3.87 0.08
N LYS A 48 -5.47 -3.80 -0.10
CA LYS A 48 -4.59 -4.93 -0.43
C LYS A 48 -4.58 -5.98 0.70
N TRP A 49 -4.78 -7.24 0.32
CA TRP A 49 -4.62 -8.36 1.26
C TRP A 49 -3.29 -9.10 1.08
N HIS A 50 -3.06 -9.72 -0.06
CA HIS A 50 -1.83 -10.43 -0.47
C HIS A 50 -1.36 -11.54 0.49
N LEU A 51 -2.26 -12.08 1.30
CA LEU A 51 -2.00 -13.16 2.27
C LEU A 51 -2.82 -14.42 1.99
N GLY A 52 -3.15 -14.64 0.71
CA GLY A 52 -3.94 -15.74 0.19
C GLY A 52 -5.08 -15.23 -0.72
N MET A 53 -5.14 -15.74 -1.95
CA MET A 53 -6.07 -15.24 -2.97
C MET A 53 -6.81 -16.33 -3.75
N GLU A 54 -6.52 -17.60 -3.50
CA GLU A 54 -7.07 -18.70 -4.30
C GLU A 54 -8.32 -19.30 -3.70
N GLU A 55 -8.47 -19.27 -2.38
CA GLU A 55 -9.55 -19.89 -1.65
C GLU A 55 -10.16 -18.93 -0.64
N GLU A 56 -11.49 -18.99 -0.48
CA GLU A 56 -12.26 -18.09 0.39
C GLU A 56 -11.81 -18.14 1.86
N GLN A 57 -11.36 -19.29 2.34
CA GLN A 57 -10.80 -19.44 3.69
C GLN A 57 -9.52 -18.65 3.93
N ASN A 58 -8.89 -18.18 2.87
CA ASN A 58 -7.67 -17.34 2.94
C ASN A 58 -7.97 -15.85 2.82
N TYR A 59 -9.22 -15.46 2.58
CA TYR A 59 -9.61 -14.06 2.50
C TYR A 59 -9.68 -13.40 3.87
N PRO A 60 -9.55 -12.07 3.96
CA PRO A 60 -9.57 -11.38 5.24
C PRO A 60 -10.86 -11.62 6.05
N SER A 61 -12.00 -11.85 5.38
CA SER A 61 -13.27 -12.20 6.02
C SER A 61 -13.18 -13.50 6.82
N ALA A 62 -12.38 -14.48 6.39
CA ALA A 62 -12.13 -15.72 7.12
C ALA A 62 -10.96 -15.61 8.13
N LYS A 63 -10.25 -14.47 8.16
CA LYS A 63 -9.08 -14.22 9.01
C LYS A 63 -9.34 -13.10 10.04
N GLY A 64 -10.59 -13.04 10.54
CA GLY A 64 -10.97 -12.23 11.68
C GLY A 64 -11.55 -10.86 11.37
N PHE A 65 -11.65 -10.44 10.12
CA PHE A 65 -12.29 -9.18 9.75
C PHE A 65 -13.78 -9.36 9.49
N SER A 66 -14.61 -8.68 10.27
CA SER A 66 -16.08 -8.79 10.18
C SER A 66 -16.66 -8.11 8.95
N ASN A 67 -16.04 -7.02 8.50
CA ASN A 67 -16.43 -6.33 7.27
C ASN A 67 -15.18 -6.04 6.44
N THR A 68 -15.24 -6.39 5.17
CA THR A 68 -14.06 -6.28 4.28
C THR A 68 -14.43 -5.77 2.91
N PHE A 69 -13.56 -4.95 2.34
CA PHE A 69 -13.47 -4.71 0.90
C PHE A 69 -12.02 -4.93 0.48
N ALA A 70 -11.73 -6.04 -0.16
CA ALA A 70 -10.36 -6.48 -0.36
C ALA A 70 -9.99 -6.63 -1.83
N LEU A 71 -8.73 -6.28 -2.14
CA LEU A 71 -7.98 -6.75 -3.29
C LEU A 71 -7.12 -7.94 -2.83
N PRO A 72 -7.51 -9.20 -3.07
CA PRO A 72 -6.72 -10.36 -2.67
C PRO A 72 -5.33 -10.39 -3.30
N ASN A 73 -5.20 -9.86 -4.53
CA ASN A 73 -3.94 -9.71 -5.23
C ASN A 73 -3.01 -8.70 -4.54
N GLY A 74 -1.71 -8.79 -4.82
CA GLY A 74 -0.71 -7.86 -4.29
C GLY A 74 -0.78 -6.46 -4.90
N ARG A 75 -1.35 -6.33 -6.12
CA ARG A 75 -1.42 -5.09 -6.90
C ARG A 75 -2.46 -5.20 -8.02
N ALA A 76 -2.93 -4.05 -8.48
CA ALA A 76 -3.80 -3.89 -9.63
C ALA A 76 -3.62 -2.48 -10.22
N ASN A 77 -4.26 -2.20 -11.35
CA ASN A 77 -4.39 -0.85 -11.87
C ASN A 77 -5.12 0.05 -10.83
N HIS A 78 -4.66 1.31 -10.69
CA HIS A 78 -5.22 2.20 -9.66
C HIS A 78 -6.57 2.81 -10.04
N PHE A 79 -6.95 2.83 -11.33
CA PHE A 79 -8.21 3.42 -11.80
C PHE A 79 -9.28 2.41 -12.19
N ASN A 80 -8.88 1.15 -12.44
CA ASN A 80 -9.79 0.10 -12.88
C ASN A 80 -9.36 -1.28 -12.34
N ASP A 81 -10.01 -2.34 -12.82
CA ASP A 81 -9.74 -3.72 -12.41
C ASP A 81 -8.75 -4.46 -13.32
N LEU A 82 -8.01 -3.76 -14.17
CA LEU A 82 -6.97 -4.40 -14.97
C LEU A 82 -5.87 -4.96 -14.05
N GLY A 83 -5.49 -6.17 -14.32
CA GLY A 83 -4.31 -6.79 -13.72
C GLY A 83 -3.03 -6.16 -14.23
N THR A 84 -1.92 -6.49 -13.61
CA THR A 84 -0.60 -5.91 -13.90
C THR A 84 0.30 -6.83 -14.70
N ASN A 85 -0.18 -8.00 -15.10
CA ASN A 85 0.55 -8.93 -15.96
C ASN A 85 -0.40 -9.79 -16.81
N ALA A 86 0.13 -10.39 -17.87
CA ALA A 86 -0.65 -11.18 -18.82
C ALA A 86 -1.33 -12.43 -18.20
N ASN A 87 -0.75 -12.98 -17.14
CA ASN A 87 -1.30 -14.16 -16.46
C ASN A 87 -2.48 -13.81 -15.52
N VAL A 88 -2.58 -12.54 -15.14
CA VAL A 88 -3.67 -12.00 -14.34
C VAL A 88 -4.19 -10.76 -15.04
N PRO A 89 -4.97 -10.91 -16.12
CA PRO A 89 -5.42 -9.78 -16.93
C PRO A 89 -6.45 -8.92 -16.20
N LYS A 90 -7.15 -9.49 -15.21
CA LYS A 90 -8.12 -8.80 -14.37
C LYS A 90 -7.86 -9.09 -12.89
N ALA A 91 -7.83 -8.04 -12.08
CA ALA A 91 -7.73 -8.16 -10.63
C ALA A 91 -9.10 -8.50 -10.04
N SER A 92 -9.11 -9.40 -9.06
CA SER A 92 -10.32 -9.77 -8.32
C SER A 92 -10.51 -8.84 -7.13
N TYR A 93 -11.76 -8.47 -6.87
CA TYR A 93 -12.15 -7.76 -5.65
C TYR A 93 -13.19 -8.57 -4.89
N THR A 94 -13.16 -8.48 -3.57
CA THR A 94 -14.15 -9.15 -2.71
C THR A 94 -14.74 -8.16 -1.70
N GLU A 95 -16.02 -8.32 -1.39
CA GLU A 95 -16.68 -7.63 -0.28
C GLU A 95 -17.26 -8.69 0.65
N ASN A 96 -16.82 -8.69 1.90
CA ASN A 96 -17.17 -9.70 2.91
C ASN A 96 -16.94 -11.16 2.44
N GLY A 97 -15.85 -11.39 1.70
CA GLY A 97 -15.49 -12.67 1.13
C GLY A 97 -16.14 -13.02 -0.20
N MET A 98 -17.19 -12.31 -0.63
CA MET A 98 -17.87 -12.56 -1.90
C MET A 98 -17.23 -11.74 -3.03
N PRO A 99 -17.06 -12.34 -4.22
CA PRO A 99 -16.57 -11.60 -5.38
C PRO A 99 -17.50 -10.44 -5.74
N VAL A 100 -16.90 -9.28 -6.04
CA VAL A 100 -17.63 -8.08 -6.47
C VAL A 100 -16.92 -7.41 -7.65
N GLU A 101 -17.70 -6.63 -8.42
CA GLU A 101 -17.10 -5.72 -9.38
C GLU A 101 -16.43 -4.56 -8.65
N ARG A 102 -15.27 -4.15 -9.15
CA ARG A 102 -14.58 -3.00 -8.60
C ARG A 102 -15.38 -1.72 -8.90
N PRO A 103 -15.73 -0.91 -7.90
CA PRO A 103 -16.29 0.41 -8.14
C PRO A 103 -15.30 1.32 -8.88
N GLU A 104 -15.82 2.33 -9.59
CA GLU A 104 -15.02 3.37 -10.22
C GLU A 104 -14.27 4.22 -9.19
N GLY A 105 -13.22 4.90 -9.64
CA GLY A 105 -12.43 5.81 -8.82
C GLY A 105 -10.98 5.37 -8.65
N TYR A 106 -10.17 6.26 -8.08
CA TYR A 106 -8.79 5.96 -7.76
C TYR A 106 -8.69 5.04 -6.53
N SER A 107 -7.79 4.07 -6.55
CA SER A 107 -7.76 2.98 -5.56
C SER A 107 -7.66 3.46 -4.11
N SER A 108 -6.81 4.44 -3.80
CA SER A 108 -6.67 4.93 -2.43
C SER A 108 -7.93 5.62 -1.93
N ASP A 109 -8.59 6.40 -2.79
CA ASP A 109 -9.88 7.04 -2.47
C ASP A 109 -10.95 5.99 -2.22
N LEU A 110 -11.05 5.00 -3.12
CA LEU A 110 -12.00 3.90 -3.02
C LEU A 110 -11.82 3.09 -1.73
N PHE A 111 -10.58 2.72 -1.39
CA PHE A 111 -10.33 1.97 -0.16
C PHE A 111 -10.69 2.76 1.09
N THR A 112 -10.40 4.06 1.08
CA THR A 112 -10.75 4.97 2.18
C THR A 112 -12.27 5.11 2.32
N ASP A 113 -12.99 5.31 1.20
CA ASP A 113 -14.45 5.42 1.19
C ASP A 113 -15.11 4.16 1.74
N LYS A 114 -14.64 2.99 1.31
CA LYS A 114 -15.14 1.70 1.81
C LYS A 114 -14.89 1.54 3.30
N LEU A 115 -13.68 1.85 3.79
CA LEU A 115 -13.37 1.77 5.22
C LEU A 115 -14.24 2.71 6.05
N LEU A 116 -14.33 3.97 5.65
CA LEU A 116 -15.16 4.95 6.35
C LEU A 116 -16.63 4.55 6.36
N GLY A 117 -17.14 4.02 5.24
CA GLY A 117 -18.49 3.46 5.16
C GLY A 117 -18.74 2.33 6.15
N MET A 118 -17.80 1.38 6.28
CA MET A 118 -17.88 0.30 7.25
C MET A 118 -17.92 0.83 8.70
N ILE A 119 -17.01 1.73 9.05
CA ILE A 119 -16.96 2.33 10.40
C ILE A 119 -18.23 3.14 10.68
N GLN A 120 -18.76 3.85 9.68
CA GLN A 120 -20.02 4.61 9.81
C GLN A 120 -21.24 3.71 10.03
N GLY A 121 -21.29 2.56 9.37
CA GLY A 121 -22.35 1.57 9.51
C GLY A 121 -22.27 0.71 10.77
N GLY A 122 -21.12 0.69 11.44
CA GLY A 122 -20.90 -0.13 12.63
C GLY A 122 -21.54 0.42 13.91
N ASP A 123 -21.51 -0.39 14.96
CA ASP A 123 -21.96 0.00 16.29
C ASP A 123 -21.04 1.08 16.89
N LYS A 124 -21.62 2.20 17.28
CA LYS A 124 -20.86 3.36 17.80
C LYS A 124 -20.36 3.14 19.24
N GLN A 125 -20.91 2.19 19.97
CA GLN A 125 -20.54 1.90 21.35
C GLN A 125 -19.38 0.88 21.45
N SER A 126 -19.23 0.02 20.45
CA SER A 126 -18.17 -0.97 20.43
C SER A 126 -16.83 -0.38 19.98
N PRO A 127 -15.71 -0.83 20.54
CA PRO A 127 -14.39 -0.50 19.99
C PRO A 127 -14.23 -1.12 18.60
N PHE A 128 -13.29 -0.59 17.82
CA PHE A 128 -13.02 -1.15 16.51
C PHE A 128 -11.51 -1.28 16.23
N PHE A 129 -11.18 -2.21 15.36
CA PHE A 129 -9.90 -2.36 14.70
C PHE A 129 -10.10 -2.15 13.20
N ALA A 130 -9.37 -1.25 12.61
CA ALA A 130 -9.45 -0.94 11.18
C ALA A 130 -8.09 -1.09 10.51
N TYR A 131 -8.03 -1.88 9.45
CA TYR A 131 -6.84 -2.09 8.62
C TYR A 131 -7.09 -1.50 7.23
N LEU A 132 -6.48 -0.33 6.97
CA LEU A 132 -6.50 0.34 5.67
C LEU A 132 -5.18 0.07 4.96
N SER A 133 -5.22 -0.82 3.97
CA SER A 133 -4.04 -1.30 3.26
C SER A 133 -4.01 -0.78 1.83
N PHE A 134 -3.35 0.35 1.63
CA PHE A 134 -3.21 0.94 0.30
C PHE A 134 -2.33 0.10 -0.62
N THR A 135 -2.65 0.09 -1.92
CA THR A 135 -1.73 -0.42 -2.95
C THR A 135 -0.71 0.64 -3.38
N ALA A 136 -1.07 1.92 -3.31
CA ALA A 136 -0.14 3.01 -3.56
C ALA A 136 0.99 3.06 -2.50
N PRO A 137 2.23 3.39 -2.86
CA PRO A 137 2.70 3.80 -4.19
C PRO A 137 3.29 2.65 -5.05
N HIS A 138 2.81 1.42 -4.91
CA HIS A 138 3.24 0.29 -5.75
C HIS A 138 2.89 0.57 -7.23
N TRP A 139 3.72 0.11 -8.16
CA TRP A 139 3.41 0.21 -9.58
C TRP A 139 2.13 -0.59 -9.95
N PRO A 140 1.40 -0.21 -11.02
CA PRO A 140 1.70 0.82 -12.02
C PRO A 140 1.69 2.23 -11.42
N VAL A 141 2.64 3.07 -11.85
CA VAL A 141 2.77 4.43 -11.34
C VAL A 141 1.68 5.30 -11.99
N GLN A 142 0.61 5.55 -11.24
CA GLN A 142 -0.60 6.22 -11.70
C GLN A 142 -1.17 7.07 -10.56
N ALA A 143 -1.56 8.30 -10.86
CA ALA A 143 -2.20 9.20 -9.90
C ALA A 143 -3.24 10.10 -10.59
N PRO A 144 -4.18 10.71 -9.85
CA PRO A 144 -5.06 11.73 -10.37
C PRO A 144 -4.28 12.92 -10.93
N GLN A 145 -4.73 13.48 -12.06
CA GLN A 145 -4.00 14.53 -12.77
C GLN A 145 -3.81 15.81 -11.94
N ASP A 146 -4.79 16.17 -11.13
CA ASP A 146 -4.70 17.32 -10.22
C ASP A 146 -3.62 17.16 -9.13
N ALA A 147 -3.39 15.93 -8.67
CA ALA A 147 -2.29 15.62 -7.75
C ALA A 147 -0.94 15.66 -8.49
N ILE A 148 -0.85 15.14 -9.74
CA ILE A 148 0.39 15.18 -10.54
C ILE A 148 0.84 16.61 -10.79
N SER A 149 -0.10 17.51 -11.11
CA SER A 149 0.19 18.92 -11.45
C SER A 149 0.91 19.68 -10.32
N LYS A 150 0.78 19.23 -9.07
CA LYS A 150 1.51 19.80 -7.93
C LYS A 150 3.03 19.54 -7.99
N TYR A 151 3.46 18.54 -8.75
CA TYR A 151 4.82 17.99 -8.73
C TYR A 151 5.54 18.06 -10.08
N GLU A 152 4.92 18.62 -11.12
CA GLU A 152 5.44 18.60 -12.51
C GLU A 152 6.87 19.16 -12.61
N GLU A 153 7.21 20.20 -11.85
CA GLU A 153 8.53 20.81 -11.87
C GLU A 153 9.46 20.34 -10.72
N ALA A 154 8.91 19.60 -9.75
CA ALA A 154 9.63 19.29 -8.50
C ALA A 154 10.85 18.38 -8.68
N TYR A 155 10.92 17.67 -9.80
CA TYR A 155 11.95 16.66 -10.09
C TYR A 155 12.78 16.97 -11.34
N ALA A 156 12.62 18.17 -11.92
CA ALA A 156 13.33 18.58 -13.13
C ALA A 156 14.88 18.60 -12.97
N GLU A 157 15.37 18.81 -11.75
CA GLU A 157 16.80 18.78 -11.43
C GLU A 157 17.40 17.36 -11.31
N GLY A 158 16.54 16.33 -11.35
CA GLY A 158 16.92 14.94 -11.39
C GLY A 158 17.24 14.29 -10.06
N TRP A 159 17.37 12.96 -10.10
CA TRP A 159 17.52 12.14 -8.89
C TRP A 159 18.81 12.38 -8.12
N ASP A 160 19.92 12.73 -8.75
CA ASP A 160 21.18 12.98 -8.03
C ASP A 160 21.05 14.24 -7.13
N ALA A 161 20.46 15.31 -7.65
CA ALA A 161 20.21 16.53 -6.89
C ALA A 161 19.14 16.31 -5.79
N VAL A 162 18.03 15.65 -6.14
CA VAL A 162 16.95 15.32 -5.18
C VAL A 162 17.47 14.44 -4.05
N ARG A 163 18.30 13.43 -4.37
CA ARG A 163 18.90 12.53 -3.40
C ARG A 163 19.83 13.26 -2.43
N SER A 164 20.68 14.13 -2.95
CA SER A 164 21.59 14.95 -2.14
C SER A 164 20.82 15.88 -1.21
N LYS A 165 19.84 16.62 -1.72
CA LYS A 165 18.99 17.52 -0.92
C LYS A 165 18.18 16.77 0.15
N ARG A 166 17.69 15.57 -0.16
CA ARG A 166 17.01 14.73 0.81
C ARG A 166 17.94 14.32 1.94
N PHE A 167 19.15 13.90 1.61
CA PHE A 167 20.14 13.48 2.59
C PHE A 167 20.52 14.62 3.55
N GLU A 168 20.74 15.83 3.03
CA GLU A 168 21.02 17.01 3.85
C GLU A 168 19.84 17.37 4.78
N ARG A 169 18.59 17.23 4.29
CA ARG A 169 17.41 17.41 5.15
C ARG A 169 17.31 16.34 6.24
N MET A 170 17.68 15.10 5.94
CA MET A 170 17.71 14.02 6.95
C MET A 170 18.74 14.30 8.04
N LYS A 171 19.94 14.81 7.68
CA LYS A 171 20.93 15.27 8.65
C LYS A 171 20.38 16.40 9.51
N SER A 172 19.81 17.42 8.87
CA SER A 172 19.25 18.59 9.56
C SER A 172 18.11 18.22 10.52
N ALA A 173 17.33 17.19 10.19
CA ALA A 173 16.26 16.66 11.03
C ALA A 173 16.74 15.67 12.12
N GLY A 174 18.04 15.35 12.18
CA GLY A 174 18.59 14.38 13.12
C GLY A 174 18.21 12.93 12.84
N LEU A 175 17.73 12.62 11.63
CA LEU A 175 17.35 11.28 11.22
C LEU A 175 18.53 10.38 10.88
N VAL A 176 19.66 10.99 10.54
CA VAL A 176 20.95 10.32 10.32
C VAL A 176 22.08 11.11 10.98
N PRO A 177 23.20 10.46 11.37
CA PRO A 177 24.35 11.12 11.94
C PRO A 177 24.94 12.20 11.00
N GLN A 178 25.45 13.30 11.56
CA GLN A 178 26.02 14.40 10.77
C GLN A 178 27.25 13.96 9.99
N GLU A 179 28.04 13.05 10.56
CA GLU A 179 29.26 12.49 9.99
C GLU A 179 29.02 11.43 8.91
N LEU A 180 27.75 11.01 8.70
CA LEU A 180 27.43 10.01 7.68
C LEU A 180 27.60 10.61 6.28
N ASP A 181 28.32 9.90 5.42
CA ASP A 181 28.45 10.26 4.01
C ASP A 181 27.29 9.70 3.19
N LEU A 182 26.86 10.44 2.17
CA LEU A 182 25.89 9.95 1.21
C LEU A 182 26.50 8.77 0.45
N PRO A 183 25.94 7.55 0.52
CA PRO A 183 26.46 6.40 -0.21
C PRO A 183 26.55 6.69 -1.72
N ALA A 184 27.45 6.03 -2.41
CA ALA A 184 27.54 6.13 -3.86
C ALA A 184 26.19 5.74 -4.51
N ARG A 185 25.88 6.34 -5.67
CA ARG A 185 24.74 5.91 -6.49
C ARG A 185 24.96 4.45 -6.92
N SER A 186 23.86 3.66 -7.03
CA SER A 186 23.95 2.33 -7.58
C SER A 186 24.57 2.35 -8.98
N ILE A 187 25.40 1.38 -9.30
CA ILE A 187 26.02 1.23 -10.62
C ILE A 187 24.97 1.02 -11.73
N ASP A 188 23.82 0.47 -11.38
CA ASP A 188 22.71 0.20 -12.32
C ASP A 188 21.88 1.45 -12.64
N VAL A 189 22.11 2.57 -11.93
CA VAL A 189 21.41 3.82 -12.14
C VAL A 189 22.37 4.80 -12.84
N PRO A 190 22.06 5.26 -14.06
CA PRO A 190 22.92 6.22 -14.78
C PRO A 190 22.96 7.56 -14.04
N ALA A 191 24.02 8.36 -14.28
CA ALA A 191 24.06 9.73 -13.81
C ALA A 191 23.00 10.54 -14.55
N TRP A 192 22.31 11.44 -13.83
CA TRP A 192 21.23 12.25 -14.42
C TRP A 192 21.69 13.06 -15.64
N ASP A 193 22.87 13.64 -15.58
CA ASP A 193 23.49 14.45 -16.63
C ASP A 193 23.94 13.66 -17.86
N THR A 194 23.93 12.33 -17.80
CA THR A 194 24.21 11.44 -18.93
C THR A 194 22.97 11.09 -19.76
N LEU A 195 21.80 11.42 -19.26
CA LEU A 195 20.53 11.20 -19.96
C LEU A 195 20.30 12.29 -21.01
N SER A 196 19.62 11.92 -22.10
CA SER A 196 19.08 12.92 -23.04
C SER A 196 17.96 13.74 -22.39
N GLU A 197 17.70 14.94 -22.90
CA GLU A 197 16.61 15.82 -22.41
C GLU A 197 15.26 15.07 -22.33
N ARG A 198 14.92 14.28 -23.35
CA ARG A 198 13.70 13.48 -23.38
C ARG A 198 13.64 12.42 -22.28
N GLU A 199 14.75 11.78 -21.98
CA GLU A 199 14.83 10.80 -20.87
C GLU A 199 14.69 11.51 -19.54
N GLN A 200 15.35 12.66 -19.35
CA GLN A 200 15.23 13.48 -18.15
C GLN A 200 13.77 13.92 -17.92
N GLU A 201 13.08 14.41 -18.94
CA GLU A 201 11.67 14.77 -18.88
C GLU A 201 10.78 13.58 -18.48
N ASN A 202 11.01 12.41 -19.09
CA ASN A 202 10.25 11.21 -18.78
C ASN A 202 10.46 10.74 -17.33
N GLU A 203 11.70 10.71 -16.87
CA GLU A 203 12.04 10.28 -15.51
C GLU A 203 11.55 11.29 -14.45
N ALA A 204 11.67 12.58 -14.71
CA ALA A 204 11.09 13.62 -13.85
C ALA A 204 9.58 13.46 -13.73
N ARG A 205 8.88 13.16 -14.85
CA ARG A 205 7.44 12.92 -14.84
C ARG A 205 7.07 11.66 -14.08
N LYS A 206 7.79 10.55 -14.23
CA LYS A 206 7.57 9.34 -13.41
C LYS A 206 7.64 9.66 -11.92
N MET A 207 8.64 10.43 -11.50
CA MET A 207 8.79 10.85 -10.11
C MET A 207 7.68 11.79 -9.65
N ALA A 208 7.19 12.68 -10.51
CA ALA A 208 6.05 13.54 -10.21
C ALA A 208 4.77 12.72 -9.97
N VAL A 209 4.53 11.70 -10.81
CA VAL A 209 3.38 10.78 -10.62
C VAL A 209 3.53 9.98 -9.33
N TYR A 210 4.74 9.46 -9.03
CA TYR A 210 4.99 8.76 -7.76
C TYR A 210 4.74 9.66 -6.55
N ALA A 211 5.21 10.90 -6.57
CA ALA A 211 4.97 11.86 -5.50
C ALA A 211 3.46 12.16 -5.34
N ALA A 212 2.73 12.26 -6.45
CA ALA A 212 1.28 12.44 -6.45
C ALA A 212 0.54 11.24 -5.85
N MET A 213 1.03 10.02 -6.06
CA MET A 213 0.48 8.83 -5.38
C MET A 213 0.62 8.93 -3.86
N VAL A 214 1.80 9.38 -3.39
CA VAL A 214 2.06 9.57 -1.95
C VAL A 214 1.22 10.71 -1.38
N ASP A 215 1.09 11.83 -2.09
CA ASP A 215 0.26 12.97 -1.70
C ASP A 215 -1.22 12.58 -1.56
N ASN A 216 -1.76 11.83 -2.51
CA ASN A 216 -3.13 11.32 -2.44
C ASN A 216 -3.32 10.33 -1.27
N LEU A 217 -2.33 9.46 -1.02
CA LEU A 217 -2.36 8.56 0.12
C LEU A 217 -2.41 9.35 1.45
N ASP A 218 -1.56 10.36 1.60
CA ASP A 218 -1.54 11.22 2.79
C ASP A 218 -2.87 11.97 2.99
N ALA A 219 -3.43 12.50 1.90
CA ALA A 219 -4.75 13.13 1.92
C ALA A 219 -5.85 12.16 2.41
N ASN A 220 -5.80 10.91 2.01
CA ASN A 220 -6.74 9.87 2.45
C ASN A 220 -6.56 9.50 3.94
N ILE A 221 -5.32 9.45 4.43
CA ILE A 221 -5.06 9.32 5.87
C ILE A 221 -5.67 10.52 6.62
N GLY A 222 -5.49 11.72 6.09
CA GLY A 222 -6.11 12.95 6.63
C GLY A 222 -7.63 12.84 6.73
N ARG A 223 -8.31 12.25 5.73
CA ARG A 223 -9.76 12.00 5.74
C ARG A 223 -10.16 11.07 6.90
N VAL A 224 -9.42 9.99 7.11
CA VAL A 224 -9.67 9.07 8.25
C VAL A 224 -9.49 9.79 9.58
N MET A 225 -8.42 10.56 9.75
CA MET A 225 -8.16 11.32 10.98
C MET A 225 -9.26 12.38 11.23
N GLN A 226 -9.69 13.10 10.20
CA GLN A 226 -10.78 14.08 10.30
C GLN A 226 -12.09 13.41 10.70
N TYR A 227 -12.39 12.24 10.12
CA TYR A 227 -13.55 11.47 10.52
C TYR A 227 -13.49 11.08 12.00
N LEU A 228 -12.40 10.50 12.47
CA LEU A 228 -12.22 10.14 13.88
C LEU A 228 -12.36 11.34 14.81
N LYS A 229 -11.80 12.48 14.43
CA LYS A 229 -11.93 13.74 15.17
C LYS A 229 -13.38 14.21 15.23
N SER A 230 -14.11 14.17 14.11
CA SER A 230 -15.52 14.54 14.06
C SER A 230 -16.43 13.67 14.93
N GLN A 231 -16.02 12.42 15.16
CA GLN A 231 -16.71 11.45 16.03
C GLN A 231 -16.24 11.51 17.49
N GLY A 232 -15.31 12.42 17.83
CA GLY A 232 -14.71 12.50 19.17
C GLY A 232 -13.90 11.27 19.56
N LYS A 233 -13.42 10.49 18.58
CA LYS A 233 -12.69 9.22 18.81
C LYS A 233 -11.17 9.33 18.61
N LEU A 234 -10.68 10.43 18.03
CA LEU A 234 -9.26 10.55 17.65
C LEU A 234 -8.33 10.38 18.86
N ASP A 235 -8.62 11.04 19.97
CA ASP A 235 -7.79 11.02 21.18
C ASP A 235 -7.79 9.65 21.90
N ASN A 236 -8.75 8.79 21.58
CA ASN A 236 -8.86 7.42 22.10
C ASN A 236 -8.63 6.36 21.01
N THR A 237 -7.84 6.69 20.00
CA THR A 237 -7.49 5.78 18.90
C THR A 237 -5.97 5.72 18.74
N VAL A 238 -5.42 4.51 18.78
CA VAL A 238 -4.03 4.28 18.40
C VAL A 238 -3.97 4.21 16.87
N ILE A 239 -3.16 5.06 16.25
CA ILE A 239 -2.93 5.06 14.81
C ILE A 239 -1.51 4.56 14.55
N VAL A 240 -1.40 3.51 13.75
CA VAL A 240 -0.12 2.94 13.31
C VAL A 240 0.00 3.15 11.81
N PHE A 241 1.04 3.85 11.38
CA PHE A 241 1.41 4.01 9.98
C PHE A 241 2.73 3.30 9.71
N MET A 242 2.76 2.45 8.68
CA MET A 242 3.95 1.69 8.31
C MET A 242 3.94 1.38 6.82
N SER A 243 5.11 1.08 6.28
CA SER A 243 5.27 0.41 4.99
C SER A 243 5.39 -1.09 5.19
N ASP A 244 4.79 -1.89 4.32
CA ASP A 244 4.90 -3.36 4.34
C ASP A 244 6.28 -3.85 3.90
N ASN A 245 6.95 -3.09 3.02
CA ASN A 245 8.30 -3.37 2.53
C ASN A 245 8.97 -2.07 2.01
N GLY A 246 10.20 -2.19 1.58
CA GLY A 246 10.93 -1.13 0.90
C GLY A 246 10.44 -0.90 -0.54
N ALA A 247 11.03 0.09 -1.22
CA ALA A 247 10.71 0.39 -2.61
C ALA A 247 11.01 -0.81 -3.53
N ASP A 248 10.16 -1.01 -4.53
CA ASP A 248 10.41 -1.98 -5.61
C ASP A 248 11.56 -1.44 -6.50
N PRO A 249 12.68 -2.18 -6.64
CA PRO A 249 13.82 -1.73 -7.41
C PRO A 249 13.67 -1.96 -8.91
N TYR A 250 12.61 -2.59 -9.35
CA TYR A 250 12.43 -2.93 -10.75
C TYR A 250 11.74 -1.82 -11.53
N ASP A 251 12.36 -1.41 -12.65
CA ASP A 251 11.71 -0.62 -13.70
C ASP A 251 10.91 -1.60 -14.58
N ARG A 252 9.59 -1.47 -14.61
CA ARG A 252 8.69 -2.35 -15.36
C ARG A 252 7.67 -1.54 -16.14
#